data_ccd923ad17d70f7a7c81202c5945ab2b
#
_entry.id   ccd923ad17d70f7a7c81202c5945ab2b
#
_cell.length_a   1.000
_cell.length_b   1.000
_cell.length_c   1.000
_cell.angle_alpha   90.00
_cell.angle_beta   90.00
_cell.angle_gamma   90.00
#
_symmetry.space_group_name_H-M   'P 1'
#
loop_
_entity.id
_entity.type
_entity.pdbx_description
1 polymer ?
#
loop_
_entity_poly.entity_id
_entity_poly.type
_entity_poly.pdbx_seq_one_letter_code
_entity_poly.pdbx_strand_id
1 'polypeptide(L)'
;MRRNTGLLAMTLSVGLITSGCTHTPDRYYDFTHKIPLFAPTAGDITKPDLSKPFKDSKAVASFGFQATRKVKDPFKTQKGFFQWGWFHFDEHYTTHLDSTDHYLNSDTSKNADKRSIEEYTLKDIIGPIVYIDISARVAKELAKNGGKPSPNPAVTNFSESTGATVLPSDIERVAGQITDRSWIVVHSGWDKHFVGDPPKDPFLHPYINGLNYPGFGKSAVEKLIEIENRKGVRINGIMMDNLSIDSGKSGRGSDGKNPFGDGWYAHQLGLTRGWKLLENAKDTGQLANETGKCTLIAG
;
A
#
# COMPACT_ATOMS: atom_id res chain seq x y z
N MET A 1 2.94 8.13 43.13
CA MET A 1 2.79 8.99 41.97
C MET A 1 3.18 8.22 40.71
N ARG A 2 2.21 7.73 39.96
CA ARG A 2 2.44 7.03 38.71
C ARG A 2 2.66 8.07 37.60
N ARG A 3 3.84 8.12 37.01
CA ARG A 3 4.10 8.96 35.85
C ARG A 3 3.51 8.27 34.63
N ASN A 4 2.44 8.83 34.10
CA ASN A 4 1.96 8.54 32.76
C ASN A 4 2.98 9.09 31.78
N THR A 5 3.81 8.24 31.21
CA THR A 5 4.59 8.57 30.02
C THR A 5 3.65 8.51 28.81
N GLY A 6 3.00 9.63 28.53
CA GLY A 6 2.29 9.81 27.27
C GLY A 6 3.31 9.72 26.13
N LEU A 7 3.24 8.66 25.38
CA LEU A 7 3.97 8.49 24.14
C LEU A 7 3.30 9.43 23.11
N LEU A 8 3.93 10.58 22.85
CA LEU A 8 3.50 11.46 21.77
C LEU A 8 3.93 10.78 20.46
N ALA A 9 3.00 10.05 19.86
CA ALA A 9 3.19 9.56 18.51
C ALA A 9 3.10 10.77 17.57
N MET A 10 4.23 11.25 17.10
CA MET A 10 4.26 12.14 15.94
C MET A 10 3.80 11.31 14.74
N THR A 11 2.56 11.50 14.33
CA THR A 11 2.06 11.03 13.07
C THR A 11 2.63 11.93 11.99
N LEU A 12 3.67 11.48 11.29
CA LEU A 12 3.87 11.93 9.91
C LEU A 12 2.70 11.28 9.15
N SER A 13 1.58 11.96 9.14
CA SER A 13 0.48 11.57 8.29
C SER A 13 0.86 12.04 6.89
N VAL A 14 1.28 11.11 6.04
CA VAL A 14 1.05 11.26 4.61
C VAL A 14 -0.48 11.25 4.51
N GLY A 15 -1.07 12.43 4.63
CA GLY A 15 -2.52 12.57 4.77
C GLY A 15 -3.18 12.30 3.44
N LEU A 16 -3.87 11.18 3.31
CA LEU A 16 -4.89 11.03 2.28
C LEU A 16 -6.11 11.82 2.73
N ILE A 17 -6.27 13.02 2.19
CA ILE A 17 -7.48 13.81 2.39
C ILE A 17 -8.36 13.61 1.16
N THR A 18 -9.51 12.98 1.34
CA THR A 18 -10.56 13.01 0.32
C THR A 18 -11.43 14.25 0.58
N SER A 19 -11.41 15.21 -0.30
CA SER A 19 -12.27 16.40 -0.18
C SER A 19 -13.46 16.32 -1.13
N GLY A 20 -14.63 16.63 -0.59
CA GLY A 20 -15.79 17.01 -1.36
C GLY A 20 -16.65 15.88 -1.91
N CYS A 21 -17.48 15.29 -1.03
CA CYS A 21 -18.72 14.65 -1.48
C CYS A 21 -19.78 15.74 -1.70
N THR A 22 -20.26 15.88 -2.92
CA THR A 22 -21.31 16.84 -3.25
C THR A 22 -22.62 16.45 -2.54
N HIS A 23 -23.08 17.22 -1.57
CA HIS A 23 -24.38 17.23 -0.87
C HIS A 23 -24.44 16.84 0.62
N THR A 24 -23.31 16.68 1.31
CA THR A 24 -23.29 16.59 2.78
C THR A 24 -22.15 17.45 3.31
N PRO A 25 -22.15 17.85 4.60
CA PRO A 25 -20.99 18.54 5.18
C PRO A 25 -19.73 17.74 4.85
N ASP A 26 -18.67 18.45 4.46
CA ASP A 26 -17.43 17.87 3.99
C ASP A 26 -17.01 16.69 4.86
N ARG A 27 -17.01 15.49 4.28
CA ARG A 27 -16.53 14.30 4.95
C ARG A 27 -15.09 14.07 4.54
N TYR A 28 -14.23 13.93 5.54
CA TYR A 28 -12.83 13.60 5.35
C TYR A 28 -12.60 12.17 5.83
N TYR A 29 -11.92 11.40 5.01
CA TYR A 29 -11.53 10.04 5.34
C TYR A 29 -10.01 9.98 5.40
N ASP A 30 -9.47 9.43 6.48
CA ASP A 30 -8.04 9.16 6.66
C ASP A 30 -7.80 7.67 6.46
N PHE A 31 -7.06 7.32 5.42
CA PHE A 31 -6.75 5.94 5.05
C PHE A 31 -5.35 5.52 5.47
N THR A 32 -4.70 6.29 6.35
CA THR A 32 -3.35 5.99 6.82
C THR A 32 -3.33 5.04 8.01
N HIS A 33 -2.40 4.10 8.02
CA HIS A 33 -2.07 3.37 9.23
C HIS A 33 -1.22 4.25 10.15
N LYS A 34 -1.46 4.15 11.46
CA LYS A 34 -0.51 4.67 12.45
C LYS A 34 0.82 3.98 12.25
N ILE A 35 1.92 4.73 12.29
CA ILE A 35 3.28 4.17 12.23
C ILE A 35 3.53 3.43 13.56
N PRO A 36 3.50 2.07 13.59
CA PRO A 36 3.85 1.31 14.78
C PRO A 36 5.38 1.23 14.91
N LEU A 37 5.87 0.73 16.06
CA LEU A 37 7.30 0.42 16.20
C LEU A 37 7.77 -0.64 15.19
N PHE A 38 6.87 -1.52 14.82
CA PHE A 38 7.09 -2.54 13.79
C PHE A 38 5.86 -2.58 12.91
N ALA A 39 6.05 -2.42 11.61
CA ALA A 39 5.01 -2.62 10.61
C ALA A 39 5.42 -3.72 9.64
N PRO A 40 4.47 -4.50 9.14
CA PRO A 40 4.76 -5.43 8.06
C PRO A 40 5.13 -4.63 6.79
N THR A 41 6.19 -5.04 6.15
CA THR A 41 6.67 -4.46 4.90
C THR A 41 7.18 -5.57 3.98
N ALA A 42 7.15 -5.32 2.68
CA ALA A 42 7.64 -6.25 1.67
C ALA A 42 9.16 -6.21 1.48
N GLY A 43 9.85 -5.26 2.12
CA GLY A 43 11.28 -5.06 1.93
C GLY A 43 12.15 -6.24 2.37
N ASP A 44 13.45 -6.05 2.38
CA ASP A 44 14.43 -7.11 2.64
C ASP A 44 14.17 -7.80 4.00
N ILE A 45 13.99 -9.11 3.95
CA ILE A 45 13.73 -9.99 5.09
C ILE A 45 14.98 -10.28 5.92
N THR A 46 16.13 -9.75 5.55
CA THR A 46 17.34 -9.90 6.34
C THR A 46 17.20 -9.11 7.64
N LYS A 47 17.49 -9.76 8.77
CA LYS A 47 17.40 -9.11 10.08
C LYS A 47 18.30 -7.88 10.12
N PRO A 48 17.76 -6.68 10.44
CA PRO A 48 18.61 -5.52 10.60
C PRO A 48 19.58 -5.75 11.76
N ASP A 49 20.85 -5.51 11.56
CA ASP A 49 21.79 -5.40 12.65
C ASP A 49 21.58 -4.05 13.35
N LEU A 50 20.67 -4.03 14.30
CA LEU A 50 20.32 -2.85 15.08
C LEU A 50 21.50 -2.31 15.93
N SER A 51 22.63 -3.08 16.02
CA SER A 51 23.84 -2.64 16.72
C SER A 51 24.71 -1.69 15.90
N LYS A 52 24.45 -1.55 14.60
CA LYS A 52 25.24 -0.72 13.68
C LYS A 52 24.39 0.40 13.04
N PRO A 53 24.05 1.43 13.79
CA PRO A 53 23.35 2.56 13.21
C PRO A 53 24.25 3.24 12.16
N PHE A 54 23.77 3.36 10.93
CA PHE A 54 24.25 4.27 9.88
C PHE A 54 25.56 3.99 9.15
N LYS A 55 26.22 2.84 9.30
CA LYS A 55 27.46 2.60 8.56
C LYS A 55 27.30 1.88 7.22
N ASP A 56 26.19 1.23 6.98
CA ASP A 56 25.90 0.58 5.71
C ASP A 56 24.46 0.84 5.28
N SER A 57 24.27 1.67 4.30
CA SER A 57 22.98 1.90 3.66
C SER A 57 22.37 0.65 2.99
N LYS A 58 23.14 -0.43 2.87
CA LYS A 58 22.69 -1.74 2.41
C LYS A 58 22.18 -2.65 3.51
N ALA A 59 22.38 -2.29 4.78
CA ALA A 59 22.06 -3.12 5.93
C ALA A 59 20.81 -2.64 6.69
N VAL A 60 20.12 -1.65 6.16
CA VAL A 60 18.87 -1.18 6.74
C VAL A 60 17.77 -2.03 6.15
N ALA A 61 17.60 -3.16 6.79
CA ALA A 61 16.46 -3.97 6.47
C ALA A 61 15.19 -3.25 6.90
N SER A 62 14.26 -3.30 6.04
CA SER A 62 12.96 -2.71 5.99
C SER A 62 11.95 -3.20 7.04
N PHE A 63 12.38 -3.92 8.04
CA PHE A 63 11.50 -4.46 9.07
C PHE A 63 11.72 -3.78 10.41
N GLY A 64 11.23 -2.61 10.55
CA GLY A 64 11.17 -2.04 11.86
C GLY A 64 11.55 -0.57 11.88
N PHE A 65 10.70 0.17 12.49
CA PHE A 65 11.01 1.49 12.98
C PHE A 65 12.19 1.36 13.95
N GLN A 66 13.36 1.80 13.58
CA GLN A 66 14.45 1.94 14.55
C GLN A 66 14.01 2.96 15.59
N ALA A 67 13.80 2.47 16.80
CA ALA A 67 13.35 3.26 17.92
C ALA A 67 14.04 4.62 17.93
N THR A 68 13.24 5.66 18.09
CA THR A 68 13.68 7.01 18.34
C THR A 68 14.88 7.01 19.29
N ARG A 69 16.05 7.32 18.79
CA ARG A 69 17.18 7.62 19.66
C ARG A 69 16.79 8.87 20.44
N LYS A 70 16.50 8.73 21.73
CA LYS A 70 16.38 9.88 22.61
C LYS A 70 17.70 10.62 22.55
N VAL A 71 17.77 11.67 21.76
CA VAL A 71 18.88 12.60 21.85
C VAL A 71 18.80 13.18 23.24
N LYS A 72 19.85 13.06 24.05
CA LYS A 72 19.95 13.77 25.33
C LYS A 72 19.74 15.24 24.98
N ASP A 73 18.68 15.80 25.54
CA ASP A 73 18.33 17.20 25.35
C ASP A 73 19.53 18.08 25.74
N PRO A 74 20.16 18.79 24.79
CA PRO A 74 21.25 19.69 25.11
C PRO A 74 20.79 20.93 25.89
N PHE A 75 19.45 21.13 26.02
CA PHE A 75 18.85 22.31 26.64
C PHE A 75 18.26 22.04 28.01
N LYS A 76 18.71 21.02 28.73
CA LYS A 76 18.22 20.62 30.06
C LYS A 76 18.17 21.72 31.11
N THR A 77 18.69 22.90 30.83
CA THR A 77 18.76 24.01 31.77
C THR A 77 17.65 25.04 31.62
N GLN A 78 16.76 24.89 30.63
CA GLN A 78 15.68 25.84 30.41
C GLN A 78 14.34 25.33 30.98
N LYS A 79 13.50 26.25 31.46
CA LYS A 79 12.12 25.98 31.88
C LYS A 79 11.23 25.77 30.64
N GLY A 80 11.33 24.68 30.05
CA GLY A 80 10.67 24.26 28.83
C GLY A 80 11.57 23.28 28.09
N PHE A 81 10.97 22.35 27.40
CA PHE A 81 11.75 21.38 26.66
C PHE A 81 11.16 21.22 25.26
N PHE A 82 12.03 21.07 24.30
CA PHE A 82 11.66 20.56 23.00
C PHE A 82 11.95 19.08 22.99
N GLN A 83 11.00 18.29 22.52
CA GLN A 83 11.19 16.87 22.28
C GLN A 83 11.19 16.65 20.77
N TRP A 84 12.28 16.09 20.27
CA TRP A 84 12.35 15.59 18.90
C TRP A 84 12.95 14.21 18.90
N GLY A 85 12.62 13.44 17.88
CA GLY A 85 13.15 12.11 17.66
C GLY A 85 13.75 12.00 16.26
N TRP A 86 14.51 10.97 16.08
CA TRP A 86 14.94 10.51 14.76
C TRP A 86 14.15 9.26 14.43
N PHE A 87 13.73 9.13 13.16
CA PHE A 87 13.18 7.89 12.65
C PHE A 87 13.93 7.52 11.37
N HIS A 88 14.08 6.23 11.19
CA HIS A 88 14.64 5.62 10.01
C HIS A 88 13.75 4.44 9.66
N PHE A 89 13.21 4.43 8.48
CA PHE A 89 12.33 3.39 7.99
C PHE A 89 12.46 3.26 6.47
N ASP A 90 12.06 2.13 5.95
CA ASP A 90 11.89 1.88 4.53
C ASP A 90 10.78 2.77 3.97
N GLU A 91 10.90 3.25 2.74
CA GLU A 91 9.89 4.07 2.08
C GLU A 91 8.56 3.32 1.87
N HIS A 92 8.60 1.99 1.81
CA HIS A 92 7.41 1.13 1.75
C HIS A 92 6.82 0.81 3.13
N TYR A 93 7.18 1.58 4.15
CA TYR A 93 6.72 1.37 5.50
C TYR A 93 5.35 2.01 5.73
N THR A 94 4.35 1.22 6.12
CA THR A 94 2.95 1.65 6.32
C THR A 94 2.26 2.10 5.03
N THR A 95 1.27 2.99 5.11
CA THR A 95 0.59 3.57 3.96
C THR A 95 1.56 4.50 3.22
N HIS A 96 1.77 4.26 1.95
CA HIS A 96 2.73 5.00 1.13
C HIS A 96 2.28 5.06 -0.33
N LEU A 97 2.92 5.91 -1.08
CA LEU A 97 2.70 6.11 -2.51
C LEU A 97 3.98 5.77 -3.28
N ASP A 98 3.89 4.79 -4.16
CA ASP A 98 4.96 4.52 -5.13
C ASP A 98 4.87 5.49 -6.28
N SER A 99 5.95 6.20 -6.52
CA SER A 99 6.15 7.05 -7.68
C SER A 99 6.50 6.22 -8.91
N THR A 100 6.44 6.83 -10.08
CA THR A 100 6.70 6.14 -11.34
C THR A 100 8.15 5.72 -11.52
N ASP A 101 9.09 6.33 -10.81
CA ASP A 101 10.50 5.94 -10.81
C ASP A 101 10.81 4.74 -9.89
N HIS A 102 9.85 4.34 -9.04
CA HIS A 102 10.00 3.13 -8.22
C HIS A 102 10.22 1.87 -9.09
N TYR A 103 9.64 1.81 -10.29
CA TYR A 103 9.91 0.76 -11.28
C TYR A 103 10.14 1.36 -12.66
N LEU A 104 11.39 1.37 -13.12
CA LEU A 104 11.75 1.79 -14.46
C LEU A 104 12.04 0.56 -15.33
N ASN A 105 11.41 0.51 -16.52
CA ASN A 105 11.76 -0.49 -17.52
C ASN A 105 13.22 -0.29 -17.95
N SER A 106 13.96 -1.37 -18.19
CA SER A 106 15.34 -1.32 -18.72
C SER A 106 15.43 -0.55 -20.04
N ASP A 107 14.37 -0.61 -20.85
CA ASP A 107 14.17 0.28 -21.99
C ASP A 107 13.38 1.52 -21.51
N THR A 108 14.11 2.55 -21.12
CA THR A 108 13.51 3.78 -20.56
C THR A 108 12.61 4.53 -21.54
N SER A 109 12.65 4.21 -22.85
CA SER A 109 11.73 4.78 -23.84
C SER A 109 10.29 4.33 -23.65
N LYS A 110 10.09 3.21 -22.96
CA LYS A 110 8.77 2.65 -22.64
C LYS A 110 8.10 3.29 -21.44
N ASN A 111 8.84 4.06 -20.62
CA ASN A 111 8.28 4.70 -19.45
C ASN A 111 7.58 6.00 -19.85
N ALA A 112 6.27 6.07 -19.62
CA ALA A 112 5.48 7.27 -19.88
C ALA A 112 5.78 8.40 -18.89
N ASP A 113 6.21 8.04 -17.68
CA ASP A 113 6.61 8.94 -16.60
C ASP A 113 7.84 8.34 -15.89
N LYS A 114 8.71 9.17 -15.35
CA LYS A 114 9.94 8.76 -14.66
C LYS A 114 10.18 9.60 -13.41
N ARG A 115 9.16 10.31 -12.99
CA ARG A 115 9.27 11.27 -11.89
C ARG A 115 9.30 10.56 -10.55
N SER A 116 10.14 11.08 -9.67
CA SER A 116 10.11 10.77 -8.26
C SER A 116 9.02 11.58 -7.54
N ILE A 117 8.75 11.25 -6.29
CA ILE A 117 7.59 11.79 -5.54
C ILE A 117 7.63 13.30 -5.40
N GLU A 118 8.81 13.91 -5.24
CA GLU A 118 8.98 15.35 -5.08
C GLU A 118 8.74 16.16 -6.36
N GLU A 119 8.67 15.49 -7.49
CA GLU A 119 8.39 16.11 -8.79
C GLU A 119 6.89 16.16 -9.11
N TYR A 120 6.04 15.51 -8.29
CA TYR A 120 4.62 15.53 -8.52
C TYR A 120 3.97 16.85 -8.07
N THR A 121 3.03 17.29 -8.86
CA THR A 121 2.14 18.39 -8.51
C THR A 121 0.80 17.85 -8.00
N LEU A 122 0.00 18.71 -7.39
CA LEU A 122 -1.37 18.32 -6.97
C LEU A 122 -2.19 17.73 -8.12
N LYS A 123 -1.94 18.15 -9.36
CA LYS A 123 -2.63 17.61 -10.54
C LYS A 123 -2.31 16.13 -10.77
N ASP A 124 -1.13 15.69 -10.36
CA ASP A 124 -0.69 14.32 -10.58
C ASP A 124 -1.27 13.34 -9.56
N ILE A 125 -1.67 13.87 -8.40
CA ILE A 125 -2.08 13.06 -7.23
C ILE A 125 -3.55 13.27 -6.83
N ILE A 126 -4.25 14.22 -7.43
CA ILE A 126 -5.68 14.46 -7.16
C ILE A 126 -6.55 13.91 -8.30
N GLY A 127 -7.59 13.18 -7.96
CA GLY A 127 -8.53 12.68 -8.96
C GLY A 127 -9.77 12.01 -8.36
N PRO A 128 -10.82 11.85 -9.18
CA PRO A 128 -12.04 11.18 -8.74
C PRO A 128 -11.78 9.70 -8.45
N ILE A 129 -12.51 9.15 -7.48
CA ILE A 129 -12.42 7.73 -7.14
C ILE A 129 -13.38 6.88 -7.96
N VAL A 130 -12.93 5.66 -8.26
CA VAL A 130 -13.76 4.56 -8.76
C VAL A 130 -13.55 3.38 -7.82
N TYR A 131 -14.59 3.02 -7.08
CA TYR A 131 -14.51 2.04 -6.00
C TYR A 131 -14.84 0.63 -6.46
N ILE A 132 -14.05 -0.34 -6.02
CA ILE A 132 -14.23 -1.78 -6.25
C ILE A 132 -14.17 -2.50 -4.91
N ASP A 133 -15.16 -3.32 -4.62
CA ASP A 133 -15.20 -4.15 -3.41
C ASP A 133 -15.05 -5.63 -3.76
N ILE A 134 -14.03 -6.26 -3.20
CA ILE A 134 -13.76 -7.69 -3.29
C ILE A 134 -13.77 -8.37 -1.92
N SER A 135 -14.06 -7.63 -0.85
CA SER A 135 -13.92 -8.08 0.53
C SER A 135 -14.75 -9.32 0.85
N ALA A 136 -15.95 -9.43 0.29
CA ALA A 136 -16.80 -10.60 0.49
C ALA A 136 -16.18 -11.89 -0.06
N ARG A 137 -15.48 -11.81 -1.22
CA ARG A 137 -14.80 -12.98 -1.81
C ARG A 137 -13.55 -13.33 -1.01
N VAL A 138 -12.81 -12.33 -0.55
CA VAL A 138 -11.67 -12.52 0.35
C VAL A 138 -12.12 -13.16 1.67
N ALA A 139 -13.19 -12.64 2.28
CA ALA A 139 -13.73 -13.20 3.51
C ALA A 139 -14.19 -14.66 3.34
N LYS A 140 -14.81 -14.99 2.21
CA LYS A 140 -15.20 -16.39 1.88
C LYS A 140 -13.98 -17.31 1.79
N GLU A 141 -12.88 -16.83 1.20
CA GLU A 141 -11.64 -17.61 1.14
C GLU A 141 -11.02 -17.80 2.52
N LEU A 142 -10.97 -16.74 3.34
CA LEU A 142 -10.50 -16.80 4.72
C LEU A 142 -11.34 -17.74 5.60
N ALA A 143 -12.64 -17.86 5.34
CA ALA A 143 -13.54 -18.73 6.09
C ALA A 143 -13.10 -20.21 6.06
N LYS A 144 -12.38 -20.63 5.01
CA LYS A 144 -11.78 -21.98 4.93
C LYS A 144 -10.78 -22.27 6.05
N ASN A 145 -10.23 -21.23 6.66
CA ASN A 145 -9.27 -21.29 7.76
C ASN A 145 -9.77 -20.52 8.99
N GLY A 146 -11.05 -20.59 9.29
CA GLY A 146 -11.63 -19.92 10.45
C GLY A 146 -11.49 -18.40 10.45
N GLY A 147 -11.46 -17.77 9.28
CA GLY A 147 -11.34 -16.33 9.10
C GLY A 147 -9.91 -15.80 9.18
N LYS A 148 -8.90 -16.67 9.22
CA LYS A 148 -7.48 -16.31 9.33
C LYS A 148 -6.75 -16.57 8.03
N PRO A 149 -5.77 -15.71 7.66
CA PRO A 149 -4.89 -15.98 6.54
C PRO A 149 -3.99 -17.20 6.82
N SER A 150 -3.57 -17.86 5.75
CA SER A 150 -2.56 -18.93 5.81
C SER A 150 -1.52 -18.71 4.71
N PRO A 151 -0.22 -18.80 5.02
CA PRO A 151 0.82 -18.74 4.00
C PRO A 151 0.80 -19.95 3.06
N ASN A 152 0.12 -21.03 3.46
CA ASN A 152 -0.06 -22.22 2.64
C ASN A 152 -1.24 -22.03 1.65
N PRO A 153 -0.98 -21.96 0.32
CA PRO A 153 -2.04 -21.77 -0.67
C PRO A 153 -2.99 -22.95 -0.82
N ALA A 154 -2.69 -24.10 -0.22
CA ALA A 154 -3.64 -25.20 -0.15
C ALA A 154 -4.73 -24.99 0.92
N VAL A 155 -4.50 -24.07 1.87
CA VAL A 155 -5.44 -23.73 2.94
C VAL A 155 -6.28 -22.50 2.57
N THR A 156 -5.62 -21.39 2.24
CA THR A 156 -6.26 -20.19 1.68
C THR A 156 -5.52 -19.75 0.42
N ASN A 157 -6.25 -19.34 -0.61
CA ASN A 157 -5.66 -19.07 -1.91
C ASN A 157 -6.27 -17.81 -2.55
N PHE A 158 -5.50 -16.73 -2.61
CA PHE A 158 -5.92 -15.47 -3.19
C PHE A 158 -5.45 -15.37 -4.64
N SER A 159 -6.25 -15.94 -5.55
CA SER A 159 -5.93 -16.01 -6.98
C SER A 159 -7.19 -15.88 -7.83
N GLU A 160 -7.02 -15.72 -9.13
CA GLU A 160 -8.13 -15.66 -10.09
C GLU A 160 -8.99 -16.95 -10.06
N SER A 161 -8.36 -18.12 -9.89
CA SER A 161 -9.08 -19.39 -9.86
C SER A 161 -10.01 -19.53 -8.67
N THR A 162 -9.73 -18.85 -7.55
CA THR A 162 -10.62 -18.81 -6.38
C THR A 162 -11.56 -17.61 -6.39
N GLY A 163 -11.29 -16.64 -7.25
CA GLY A 163 -12.00 -15.36 -7.28
C GLY A 163 -11.69 -14.42 -6.11
N ALA A 164 -10.80 -14.82 -5.18
CA ALA A 164 -10.44 -14.03 -4.01
C ALA A 164 -9.32 -13.01 -4.30
N THR A 165 -9.37 -12.40 -5.46
CA THR A 165 -8.46 -11.37 -5.94
C THR A 165 -9.22 -10.43 -6.87
N VAL A 166 -8.56 -9.40 -7.39
CA VAL A 166 -9.17 -8.51 -8.41
C VAL A 166 -9.28 -9.26 -9.73
N LEU A 167 -10.46 -9.26 -10.31
CA LEU A 167 -10.78 -9.94 -11.55
C LEU A 167 -10.99 -8.92 -12.70
N PRO A 168 -10.76 -9.32 -13.97
CA PRO A 168 -11.13 -8.50 -15.12
C PRO A 168 -12.60 -8.05 -15.12
N SER A 169 -13.49 -8.89 -14.63
CA SER A 169 -14.91 -8.58 -14.50
C SER A 169 -15.22 -7.48 -13.48
N ASP A 170 -14.40 -7.34 -12.44
CA ASP A 170 -14.55 -6.24 -11.47
C ASP A 170 -14.23 -4.90 -12.15
N ILE A 171 -13.19 -4.86 -12.95
CA ILE A 171 -12.76 -3.68 -13.69
C ILE A 171 -13.81 -3.33 -14.77
N GLU A 172 -14.28 -4.32 -15.53
CA GLU A 172 -15.29 -4.09 -16.58
C GLU A 172 -16.60 -3.57 -16.00
N ARG A 173 -17.03 -4.06 -14.81
CA ARG A 173 -18.24 -3.58 -14.12
C ARG A 173 -18.21 -2.08 -13.84
N VAL A 174 -17.04 -1.52 -13.56
CA VAL A 174 -16.87 -0.09 -13.26
C VAL A 174 -16.32 0.72 -14.44
N ALA A 175 -16.10 0.10 -15.59
CA ALA A 175 -15.47 0.73 -16.76
C ALA A 175 -16.16 2.01 -17.20
N GLY A 176 -17.50 2.07 -17.09
CA GLY A 176 -18.28 3.28 -17.41
C GLY A 176 -17.92 4.48 -16.55
N GLN A 177 -17.50 4.25 -15.32
CA GLN A 177 -17.21 5.26 -14.31
C GLN A 177 -15.73 5.76 -14.36
N ILE A 178 -14.85 5.01 -15.01
CA ILE A 178 -13.44 5.39 -15.17
C ILE A 178 -13.35 6.58 -16.12
N THR A 179 -12.81 7.67 -15.65
CA THR A 179 -12.55 8.90 -16.40
C THR A 179 -11.07 9.24 -16.34
N ASP A 180 -10.68 10.27 -17.08
CA ASP A 180 -9.31 10.76 -16.99
C ASP A 180 -8.94 11.13 -15.55
N ARG A 181 -7.73 10.74 -15.12
CA ARG A 181 -7.19 10.96 -13.77
C ARG A 181 -7.95 10.24 -12.64
N SER A 182 -8.79 9.26 -12.92
CA SER A 182 -9.42 8.44 -11.88
C SER A 182 -8.39 7.71 -11.02
N TRP A 183 -8.72 7.54 -9.74
CA TRP A 183 -8.09 6.60 -8.84
C TRP A 183 -8.96 5.34 -8.71
N ILE A 184 -8.39 4.19 -8.98
CA ILE A 184 -9.07 2.91 -8.76
C ILE A 184 -8.83 2.50 -7.31
N VAL A 185 -9.86 2.57 -6.50
CA VAL A 185 -9.78 2.22 -5.07
C VAL A 185 -10.38 0.84 -4.85
N VAL A 186 -9.56 -0.08 -4.36
CA VAL A 186 -9.98 -1.46 -4.10
C VAL A 186 -10.03 -1.74 -2.60
N HIS A 187 -11.18 -2.20 -2.15
CA HIS A 187 -11.37 -2.72 -0.80
C HIS A 187 -11.34 -4.24 -0.79
N SER A 188 -10.36 -4.79 -0.12
CA SER A 188 -10.23 -6.24 0.10
C SER A 188 -10.55 -6.66 1.54
N GLY A 189 -10.54 -5.72 2.48
CA GLY A 189 -10.63 -5.94 3.92
C GLY A 189 -9.40 -6.63 4.48
N TRP A 190 -8.25 -6.51 3.81
CA TRP A 190 -6.99 -7.11 4.25
C TRP A 190 -6.28 -6.30 5.33
N ASP A 191 -6.53 -5.00 5.39
CA ASP A 191 -5.97 -4.04 6.37
C ASP A 191 -6.21 -4.46 7.82
N LYS A 192 -7.28 -5.20 8.11
CA LYS A 192 -7.55 -5.76 9.45
C LYS A 192 -6.45 -6.69 9.95
N HIS A 193 -5.60 -7.21 9.07
CA HIS A 193 -4.47 -8.06 9.41
C HIS A 193 -3.18 -7.27 9.68
N PHE A 194 -3.20 -5.95 9.46
CA PHE A 194 -2.10 -5.02 9.77
C PHE A 194 -2.03 -4.72 11.27
N VAL A 195 -1.96 -5.75 12.11
CA VAL A 195 -2.00 -5.61 13.56
C VAL A 195 -1.09 -6.63 14.24
N GLY A 196 -0.60 -6.23 15.40
CA GLY A 196 0.17 -7.11 16.28
C GLY A 196 1.67 -6.97 16.11
N ASP A 197 2.39 -7.61 17.02
CA ASP A 197 3.84 -7.67 16.96
C ASP A 197 4.28 -8.66 15.85
N PRO A 198 5.37 -8.37 15.14
CA PRO A 198 5.88 -9.26 14.15
C PRO A 198 6.28 -10.61 14.81
N PRO A 199 5.93 -11.75 14.18
CA PRO A 199 6.43 -13.03 14.61
C PRO A 199 7.96 -13.08 14.46
N LYS A 200 8.61 -14.12 14.99
CA LYS A 200 10.07 -14.32 14.82
C LYS A 200 10.50 -14.32 13.35
N ASP A 201 9.64 -14.83 12.50
CA ASP A 201 9.76 -14.74 11.06
C ASP A 201 8.73 -13.71 10.55
N PRO A 202 9.14 -12.51 10.19
CA PRO A 202 8.24 -11.47 9.71
C PRO A 202 7.42 -11.89 8.48
N PHE A 203 7.96 -12.79 7.67
CA PHE A 203 7.28 -13.32 6.49
C PHE A 203 5.99 -14.08 6.84
N LEU A 204 5.90 -14.60 8.07
CA LEU A 204 4.71 -15.27 8.61
C LEU A 204 3.74 -14.30 9.29
N HIS A 205 4.02 -12.99 9.31
CA HIS A 205 3.05 -12.01 9.80
C HIS A 205 1.73 -12.15 9.02
N PRO A 206 0.55 -12.13 9.69
CA PRO A 206 -0.73 -12.34 9.02
C PRO A 206 -0.99 -11.41 7.83
N TYR A 207 -0.46 -10.21 7.86
CA TYR A 207 -0.58 -9.24 6.77
C TYR A 207 0.29 -9.60 5.56
N ILE A 208 1.53 -10.02 5.77
CA ILE A 208 2.46 -10.47 4.73
C ILE A 208 2.05 -11.87 4.23
N ASN A 209 1.69 -12.73 5.15
CA ASN A 209 1.14 -14.06 4.92
C ASN A 209 1.94 -14.91 3.93
N GLY A 210 3.27 -14.86 4.00
CA GLY A 210 4.13 -15.58 3.06
C GLY A 210 3.90 -15.21 1.60
N LEU A 211 3.56 -13.96 1.33
CA LEU A 211 3.14 -13.46 0.01
C LEU A 211 1.90 -14.20 -0.54
N ASN A 212 0.94 -14.49 0.29
CA ASN A 212 -0.33 -15.08 -0.09
C ASN A 212 -1.48 -14.17 0.35
N TYR A 213 -1.71 -13.09 -0.38
CA TYR A 213 -2.71 -12.06 -0.13
C TYR A 213 -3.40 -11.62 -1.44
N PRO A 214 -4.60 -11.02 -1.38
CA PRO A 214 -5.31 -10.55 -2.57
C PRO A 214 -4.58 -9.39 -3.25
N GLY A 215 -4.90 -9.12 -4.51
CA GLY A 215 -4.35 -7.99 -5.26
C GLY A 215 -4.68 -8.09 -6.73
N PHE A 216 -3.98 -7.36 -7.57
CA PHE A 216 -4.11 -7.44 -9.02
C PHE A 216 -3.25 -8.59 -9.56
N GLY A 217 -3.84 -9.44 -10.40
CA GLY A 217 -3.12 -10.33 -11.28
C GLY A 217 -2.92 -9.68 -12.66
N LYS A 218 -2.18 -10.38 -13.53
CA LYS A 218 -1.89 -9.91 -14.90
C LYS A 218 -3.16 -9.51 -15.66
N SER A 219 -4.15 -10.38 -15.67
CA SER A 219 -5.38 -10.19 -16.44
C SER A 219 -6.18 -8.95 -15.99
N ALA A 220 -6.18 -8.64 -14.69
CA ALA A 220 -6.84 -7.44 -14.17
C ALA A 220 -6.10 -6.16 -14.57
N VAL A 221 -4.76 -6.16 -14.51
CA VAL A 221 -3.94 -5.04 -14.98
C VAL A 221 -4.13 -4.80 -16.47
N GLU A 222 -4.04 -5.87 -17.28
CA GLU A 222 -4.25 -5.79 -18.73
C GLU A 222 -5.67 -5.29 -19.07
N LYS A 223 -6.69 -5.70 -18.31
CA LYS A 223 -8.06 -5.22 -18.49
C LYS A 223 -8.17 -3.72 -18.21
N LEU A 224 -7.52 -3.23 -17.17
CA LEU A 224 -7.52 -1.80 -16.86
C LEU A 224 -6.82 -0.99 -17.96
N ILE A 225 -5.71 -1.49 -18.48
CA ILE A 225 -5.00 -0.90 -19.63
C ILE A 225 -5.88 -0.90 -20.89
N GLU A 226 -6.59 -1.98 -21.15
CA GLU A 226 -7.55 -2.07 -22.26
C GLU A 226 -8.62 -0.98 -22.15
N ILE A 227 -9.18 -0.77 -20.96
CA ILE A 227 -10.21 0.26 -20.72
C ILE A 227 -9.64 1.66 -20.94
N GLU A 228 -8.45 1.96 -20.39
CA GLU A 228 -7.78 3.24 -20.66
C GLU A 228 -7.64 3.51 -22.15
N ASN A 229 -7.14 2.52 -22.90
CA ASN A 229 -6.93 2.65 -24.34
C ASN A 229 -8.25 2.80 -25.09
N ARG A 230 -9.29 2.00 -24.75
CA ARG A 230 -10.62 2.05 -25.38
C ARG A 230 -11.31 3.38 -25.15
N LYS A 231 -11.12 3.99 -23.98
CA LYS A 231 -11.75 5.27 -23.61
C LYS A 231 -10.88 6.50 -23.93
N GLY A 232 -9.62 6.32 -24.28
CA GLY A 232 -8.68 7.43 -24.49
C GLY A 232 -8.39 8.23 -23.22
N VAL A 233 -8.39 7.57 -22.04
CA VAL A 233 -8.14 8.19 -20.73
C VAL A 233 -6.87 7.65 -20.11
N ARG A 234 -6.37 8.37 -19.08
CA ARG A 234 -5.29 7.91 -18.21
C ARG A 234 -5.73 8.03 -16.75
N ILE A 235 -5.63 6.94 -16.01
CA ILE A 235 -5.87 6.97 -14.56
C ILE A 235 -4.65 7.55 -13.84
N ASN A 236 -4.87 8.12 -12.65
CA ASN A 236 -3.77 8.54 -11.78
C ASN A 236 -3.06 7.34 -11.15
N GLY A 237 -3.83 6.33 -10.75
CA GLY A 237 -3.24 5.15 -10.13
C GLY A 237 -4.26 4.26 -9.46
N ILE A 238 -3.74 3.37 -8.63
CA ILE A 238 -4.51 2.39 -7.87
C ILE A 238 -4.21 2.57 -6.39
N MET A 239 -5.24 2.43 -5.55
CA MET A 239 -5.14 2.39 -4.09
C MET A 239 -5.72 1.07 -3.59
N MET A 240 -5.04 0.41 -2.66
CA MET A 240 -5.50 -0.83 -2.07
C MET A 240 -5.09 -0.98 -0.60
N ASP A 241 -5.89 -1.73 0.15
CA ASP A 241 -5.75 -1.96 1.59
C ASP A 241 -4.89 -3.19 1.95
N ASN A 242 -3.90 -3.49 1.12
CA ASN A 242 -2.99 -4.61 1.30
C ASN A 242 -1.53 -4.21 1.07
N LEU A 243 -0.62 -5.18 1.25
CA LEU A 243 0.82 -4.98 1.24
C LEU A 243 1.35 -4.45 -0.10
N SER A 244 0.72 -4.85 -1.20
CA SER A 244 1.04 -4.40 -2.54
C SER A 244 -0.20 -4.40 -3.42
N ILE A 245 -0.25 -3.52 -4.41
CA ILE A 245 -1.30 -3.55 -5.44
C ILE A 245 -1.28 -4.88 -6.19
N ASP A 246 -0.11 -5.42 -6.46
CA ASP A 246 0.04 -6.74 -7.04
C ASP A 246 -0.35 -7.82 -6.04
N SER A 247 -1.04 -8.86 -6.50
CA SER A 247 -1.34 -10.00 -5.64
C SER A 247 -0.04 -10.65 -5.15
N GLY A 248 -0.02 -11.13 -3.92
CA GLY A 248 1.18 -11.73 -3.35
C GLY A 248 1.74 -12.91 -4.15
N LYS A 249 0.91 -13.58 -4.95
CA LYS A 249 1.35 -14.63 -5.89
C LYS A 249 2.05 -14.09 -7.12
N SER A 250 1.77 -12.85 -7.49
CA SER A 250 2.47 -12.20 -8.59
C SER A 250 3.96 -12.07 -8.32
N GLY A 251 4.38 -11.90 -7.06
CA GLY A 251 5.77 -11.83 -6.66
C GLY A 251 6.52 -13.17 -6.63
N ARG A 252 5.81 -14.30 -6.80
CA ARG A 252 6.46 -15.61 -6.93
C ARG A 252 6.55 -15.96 -8.40
N GLY A 253 7.76 -15.97 -8.95
CA GLY A 253 7.99 -16.50 -10.28
C GLY A 253 7.37 -17.89 -10.44
N SER A 254 7.04 -18.28 -11.66
CA SER A 254 6.42 -19.56 -11.99
C SER A 254 7.20 -20.77 -11.48
N ASP A 255 8.49 -20.60 -11.20
CA ASP A 255 9.39 -21.61 -10.63
C ASP A 255 9.44 -21.61 -9.09
N GLY A 256 8.75 -20.68 -8.43
CA GLY A 256 8.72 -20.51 -6.98
C GLY A 256 10.08 -20.13 -6.35
N LYS A 257 11.11 -19.85 -7.16
CA LYS A 257 12.48 -19.59 -6.72
C LYS A 257 12.84 -18.12 -6.70
N ASN A 258 12.19 -17.33 -7.52
CA ASN A 258 12.42 -15.90 -7.57
C ASN A 258 11.36 -15.18 -6.72
N PRO A 259 11.71 -14.65 -5.54
CA PRO A 259 10.76 -13.87 -4.73
C PRO A 259 10.34 -12.56 -5.43
N PHE A 260 11.12 -12.11 -6.41
CA PHE A 260 10.83 -10.94 -7.26
C PHE A 260 10.49 -11.34 -8.69
N GLY A 261 9.87 -12.52 -8.87
CA GLY A 261 9.60 -13.09 -10.18
C GLY A 261 8.85 -12.17 -11.13
N ASP A 262 8.64 -12.65 -12.35
CA ASP A 262 8.07 -11.90 -13.50
C ASP A 262 6.63 -11.38 -13.30
N GLY A 263 6.15 -11.28 -12.09
CA GLY A 263 4.75 -11.18 -11.78
C GLY A 263 4.24 -9.89 -11.14
N TRP A 264 5.06 -8.88 -10.96
CA TRP A 264 4.66 -7.57 -10.44
C TRP A 264 4.04 -6.71 -11.55
N TYR A 265 2.84 -7.11 -12.00
CA TYR A 265 2.25 -6.53 -13.23
C TYR A 265 1.76 -5.10 -13.05
N ALA A 266 1.22 -4.72 -11.89
CA ALA A 266 0.85 -3.35 -11.61
C ALA A 266 2.09 -2.45 -11.55
N HIS A 267 3.18 -2.92 -10.97
CA HIS A 267 4.47 -2.22 -11.01
C HIS A 267 5.02 -2.15 -12.43
N GLN A 268 5.17 -3.28 -13.10
CA GLN A 268 5.81 -3.33 -14.41
C GLN A 268 5.03 -2.60 -15.49
N LEU A 269 3.73 -2.81 -15.56
CA LEU A 269 2.88 -2.26 -16.60
C LEU A 269 2.22 -0.94 -16.19
N GLY A 270 1.88 -0.79 -14.92
CA GLY A 270 1.20 0.39 -14.40
C GLY A 270 2.13 1.56 -14.21
N LEU A 271 3.21 1.41 -13.43
CA LEU A 271 4.17 2.50 -13.21
C LEU A 271 4.80 2.97 -14.52
N THR A 272 5.14 2.06 -15.43
CA THR A 272 5.67 2.44 -16.76
C THR A 272 4.67 3.22 -17.61
N ARG A 273 3.36 3.11 -17.32
CA ARG A 273 2.30 3.92 -17.96
C ARG A 273 2.02 5.24 -17.29
N GLY A 274 2.64 5.50 -16.14
CA GLY A 274 2.44 6.71 -15.36
C GLY A 274 1.43 6.56 -14.21
N TRP A 275 0.96 5.33 -13.89
CA TRP A 275 0.16 5.09 -12.69
C TRP A 275 1.03 5.30 -11.45
N LYS A 276 0.42 5.64 -10.34
CA LYS A 276 1.00 5.63 -9.00
C LYS A 276 0.32 4.52 -8.22
N LEU A 277 1.04 3.88 -7.31
CA LEU A 277 0.49 2.80 -6.51
C LEU A 277 0.43 3.26 -5.05
N LEU A 278 -0.77 3.29 -4.48
CA LEU A 278 -0.98 3.65 -3.10
C LEU A 278 -1.30 2.40 -2.32
N GLU A 279 -0.31 1.97 -1.56
CA GLU A 279 -0.28 0.68 -0.88
C GLU A 279 -0.52 0.83 0.62
N ASN A 280 -0.88 -0.27 1.27
CA ASN A 280 -1.14 -0.30 2.70
C ASN A 280 -2.20 0.72 3.16
N ALA A 281 -3.22 0.97 2.35
CA ALA A 281 -4.32 1.84 2.76
C ALA A 281 -5.17 1.17 3.86
N LYS A 282 -5.81 1.99 4.68
CA LYS A 282 -6.62 1.54 5.80
C LYS A 282 -8.09 1.92 5.59
N ASP A 283 -9.00 1.08 6.08
CA ASP A 283 -10.43 1.40 6.16
C ASP A 283 -11.06 1.82 4.80
N THR A 284 -10.53 1.34 3.68
CA THR A 284 -11.03 1.66 2.33
C THR A 284 -12.51 1.34 2.13
N GLY A 285 -13.08 0.44 2.94
CA GLY A 285 -14.50 0.11 2.94
C GLY A 285 -15.42 1.30 3.24
N GLN A 286 -14.91 2.36 3.85
CA GLN A 286 -15.68 3.60 4.08
C GLN A 286 -16.09 4.30 2.78
N LEU A 287 -15.43 3.99 1.66
CA LEU A 287 -15.73 4.54 0.34
C LEU A 287 -16.82 3.77 -0.43
N ALA A 288 -17.45 2.79 0.20
CA ALA A 288 -18.57 2.10 -0.42
C ALA A 288 -19.64 3.13 -0.87
N ASN A 289 -20.05 3.04 -2.13
CA ASN A 289 -21.03 3.95 -2.76
C ASN A 289 -20.55 5.41 -2.97
N GLU A 290 -19.26 5.70 -2.86
CA GLU A 290 -18.70 7.04 -3.03
C GLU A 290 -18.06 7.27 -4.41
N THR A 291 -18.16 6.31 -5.33
CA THR A 291 -17.68 6.48 -6.72
C THR A 291 -18.29 7.71 -7.38
N GLY A 292 -17.45 8.55 -7.96
CA GLY A 292 -17.85 9.79 -8.62
C GLY A 292 -18.33 10.90 -7.69
N LYS A 293 -18.37 10.66 -6.39
CA LYS A 293 -18.79 11.66 -5.38
C LYS A 293 -17.60 12.21 -4.59
N CYS A 294 -16.54 11.45 -4.49
CA CYS A 294 -15.35 11.81 -3.73
C CYS A 294 -14.13 11.98 -4.63
N THR A 295 -13.19 12.78 -4.16
CA THR A 295 -11.89 12.99 -4.78
C THR A 295 -10.82 12.47 -3.84
N LEU A 296 -9.89 11.67 -4.34
CA LEU A 296 -8.70 11.25 -3.63
C LEU A 296 -7.61 12.30 -3.81
N ILE A 297 -6.96 12.63 -2.71
CA ILE A 297 -5.71 13.38 -2.68
C ILE A 297 -4.66 12.45 -2.09
N ALA A 298 -3.73 11.98 -2.91
CA ALA A 298 -2.63 11.13 -2.48
C ALA A 298 -1.41 12.03 -2.18
N GLY A 299 -1.00 12.11 -0.90
CA GLY A 299 0.11 12.97 -0.53
C GLY A 299 0.65 12.68 0.86
#